data_033148fc1b0375a2b9470b946bc900a3
#
_entry.id   033148fc1b0375a2b9470b946bc900a3
#
_cell.length_a   1.000
_cell.length_b   1.000
_cell.length_c   1.000
_cell.angle_alpha   90.00
_cell.angle_beta   90.00
_cell.angle_gamma   90.00
#
_symmetry.space_group_name_H-M   'P 1'
#
loop_
_entity.id
_entity.type
_entity.pdbx_description
1 polymer ?
#
loop_
_entity_poly.entity_id
_entity_poly.type
_entity_poly.pdbx_seq_one_letter_code
_entity_poly.pdbx_strand_id
1 'polypeptide(L)'
;MLEHYLSLFLKSVFVENLALAFFLGMCTFLAISKKVETSLGLGIAVVVVQTITVPTNNLIYHHLLKGGALAWAGLADVDLSFLGLITYIGTVAAIVQILEMFLDRYVPALYNALGIFLPLITVNCAILGGTLFMVERSYTFPESVVYGFSSGAGWALAIVLLAGIREKLKYSDVPAGLQGLGVTFVAAGLMAMVFLAFSGIQL
;
A
#
# COMPACT_ATOMS: atom_id res chain seq x y z
N MET A 1 -8.07 19.71 -14.52
CA MET A 1 -7.53 19.42 -13.17
C MET A 1 -8.33 18.34 -12.46
N LEU A 2 -9.64 18.53 -12.23
CA LEU A 2 -10.46 17.53 -11.52
C LEU A 2 -10.49 16.18 -12.26
N GLU A 3 -10.62 16.19 -13.59
CA GLU A 3 -10.59 14.99 -14.42
C GLU A 3 -9.27 14.22 -14.29
N HIS A 4 -8.14 14.92 -14.24
CA HIS A 4 -6.83 14.31 -14.07
C HIS A 4 -6.70 13.57 -12.73
N TYR A 5 -7.13 14.21 -11.62
CA TYR A 5 -7.08 13.57 -10.31
C TYR A 5 -8.08 12.40 -10.18
N LEU A 6 -9.25 12.51 -10.81
CA LEU A 6 -10.23 11.44 -10.83
C LEU A 6 -9.73 10.24 -11.66
N SER A 7 -9.13 10.51 -12.82
CA SER A 7 -8.48 9.48 -13.63
C SER A 7 -7.34 8.80 -12.85
N LEU A 8 -6.46 9.57 -12.20
CA LEU A 8 -5.38 9.04 -11.36
C LEU A 8 -5.94 8.17 -10.22
N PHE A 9 -7.02 8.61 -9.57
CA PHE A 9 -7.68 7.86 -8.51
C PHE A 9 -8.22 6.52 -9.01
N LEU A 10 -9.04 6.53 -10.06
CA LEU A 10 -9.63 5.31 -10.62
C LEU A 10 -8.58 4.35 -11.17
N LYS A 11 -7.57 4.89 -11.84
CA LYS A 11 -6.44 4.12 -12.36
C LYS A 11 -5.70 3.40 -11.23
N SER A 12 -5.38 4.10 -10.13
CA SER A 12 -4.63 3.53 -9.01
C SER A 12 -5.44 2.52 -8.21
N VAL A 13 -6.77 2.68 -8.10
CA VAL A 13 -7.64 1.74 -7.37
C VAL A 13 -7.88 0.46 -8.15
N PHE A 14 -8.20 0.55 -9.45
CA PHE A 14 -8.69 -0.58 -10.23
C PHE A 14 -7.66 -1.13 -11.21
N VAL A 15 -7.02 -0.28 -12.02
CA VAL A 15 -6.12 -0.71 -13.10
C VAL A 15 -4.74 -1.05 -12.54
N GLU A 16 -4.18 -0.18 -11.73
CA GLU A 16 -2.85 -0.30 -11.14
C GLU A 16 -2.93 -0.63 -9.64
N ASN A 17 -3.81 -1.56 -9.30
CA ASN A 17 -3.97 -2.00 -7.92
C ASN A 17 -2.68 -2.66 -7.41
N LEU A 18 -2.09 -2.11 -6.32
CA LEU A 18 -0.81 -2.60 -5.80
C LEU A 18 -0.85 -4.08 -5.39
N ALA A 19 -1.97 -4.58 -4.87
CA ALA A 19 -2.10 -5.98 -4.49
C ALA A 19 -2.31 -6.92 -5.68
N LEU A 20 -3.20 -6.57 -6.61
CA LEU A 20 -3.67 -7.47 -7.65
C LEU A 20 -2.92 -7.34 -8.98
N ALA A 21 -2.46 -6.13 -9.34
CA ALA A 21 -1.68 -5.92 -10.56
C ALA A 21 -0.18 -6.16 -10.35
N PHE A 22 0.35 -5.75 -9.19
CA PHE A 22 1.80 -5.83 -8.91
C PHE A 22 2.16 -6.86 -7.84
N PHE A 23 1.19 -7.51 -7.22
CA PHE A 23 1.39 -8.49 -6.14
C PHE A 23 2.20 -7.96 -4.96
N LEU A 24 2.10 -6.65 -4.68
CA LEU A 24 2.80 -6.01 -3.58
C LEU A 24 2.03 -6.15 -2.26
N GLY A 25 2.78 -6.42 -1.19
CA GLY A 25 2.20 -6.61 0.14
C GLY A 25 1.50 -7.95 0.35
N MET A 26 1.82 -8.98 -0.46
CA MET A 26 1.17 -10.29 -0.41
C MET A 26 1.38 -11.03 0.93
N CYS A 27 2.47 -10.77 1.64
CA CYS A 27 2.71 -11.36 2.96
C CYS A 27 1.60 -11.00 3.96
N THR A 28 1.27 -9.71 4.09
CA THR A 28 0.17 -9.24 4.95
C THR A 28 -1.20 -9.56 4.35
N PHE A 29 -1.33 -9.44 3.02
CA PHE A 29 -2.55 -9.74 2.27
C PHE A 29 -3.05 -11.16 2.50
N LEU A 30 -2.18 -12.16 2.41
CA LEU A 30 -2.53 -13.57 2.60
C LEU A 30 -2.67 -13.95 4.08
N ALA A 31 -1.84 -13.38 4.96
CA ALA A 31 -1.84 -13.70 6.38
C ALA A 31 -3.13 -13.25 7.08
N ILE A 32 -3.61 -12.04 6.77
CA ILE A 32 -4.67 -11.37 7.51
C ILE A 32 -6.06 -11.55 6.88
N SER A 33 -6.15 -11.87 5.58
CA SER A 33 -7.42 -12.05 4.87
C SER A 33 -8.27 -13.26 5.32
N LYS A 34 -8.13 -13.71 6.58
CA LYS A 34 -8.90 -14.83 7.15
C LYS A 34 -10.29 -14.41 7.65
N LYS A 35 -10.45 -13.15 8.05
CA LYS A 35 -11.69 -12.55 8.55
C LYS A 35 -11.85 -11.16 7.95
N VAL A 36 -13.07 -10.81 7.55
CA VAL A 36 -13.38 -9.49 6.96
C VAL A 36 -13.11 -8.36 7.94
N GLU A 37 -13.45 -8.54 9.22
CA GLU A 37 -13.26 -7.52 10.26
C GLU A 37 -11.78 -7.11 10.44
N THR A 38 -10.88 -8.08 10.58
CA THR A 38 -9.43 -7.83 10.70
C THR A 38 -8.83 -7.26 9.42
N SER A 39 -9.32 -7.71 8.27
CA SER A 39 -8.90 -7.21 6.95
C SER A 39 -9.31 -5.76 6.72
N LEU A 40 -10.50 -5.38 7.19
CA LEU A 40 -10.98 -4.00 7.12
C LEU A 40 -10.13 -3.08 8.01
N GLY A 41 -9.84 -3.50 9.25
CA GLY A 41 -8.99 -2.74 10.17
C GLY A 41 -7.58 -2.51 9.60
N LEU A 42 -6.96 -3.57 9.06
CA LEU A 42 -5.67 -3.43 8.41
C LEU A 42 -5.73 -2.59 7.15
N GLY A 43 -6.77 -2.74 6.33
CA GLY A 43 -6.99 -1.96 5.13
C GLY A 43 -7.01 -0.46 5.43
N ILE A 44 -7.77 -0.05 6.44
CA ILE A 44 -7.84 1.35 6.90
C ILE A 44 -6.46 1.83 7.37
N ALA A 45 -5.73 1.02 8.14
CA ALA A 45 -4.40 1.37 8.61
C ALA A 45 -3.42 1.59 7.43
N VAL A 46 -3.46 0.72 6.41
CA VAL A 46 -2.65 0.87 5.20
C VAL A 46 -3.02 2.14 4.43
N VAL A 47 -4.32 2.45 4.28
CA VAL A 47 -4.76 3.71 3.65
C VAL A 47 -4.19 4.92 4.37
N VAL A 48 -4.29 4.98 5.70
CA VAL A 48 -3.79 6.10 6.50
C VAL A 48 -2.27 6.23 6.36
N VAL A 49 -1.54 5.13 6.56
CA VAL A 49 -0.08 5.13 6.45
C VAL A 49 0.36 5.56 5.06
N GLN A 50 -0.23 5.02 4.01
CA GLN A 50 0.16 5.31 2.63
C GLN A 50 -0.15 6.75 2.23
N THR A 51 -1.29 7.28 2.70
CA THR A 51 -1.67 8.69 2.47
C THR A 51 -0.69 9.66 3.10
N ILE A 52 -0.06 9.32 4.22
CA ILE A 52 0.93 10.16 4.89
C ILE A 52 2.32 9.91 4.32
N THR A 53 2.69 8.66 4.07
CA THR A 53 4.05 8.25 3.71
C THR A 53 4.43 8.68 2.29
N VAL A 54 3.53 8.51 1.31
CA VAL A 54 3.83 8.84 -0.09
C VAL A 54 4.13 10.32 -0.29
N PRO A 55 3.31 11.28 0.19
CA PRO A 55 3.65 12.71 0.07
C PRO A 55 4.87 13.11 0.92
N THR A 56 5.07 12.49 2.09
CA THR A 56 6.25 12.76 2.93
C THR A 56 7.53 12.35 2.18
N ASN A 57 7.54 11.18 1.58
CA ASN A 57 8.66 10.72 0.77
C ASN A 57 8.85 11.56 -0.51
N ASN A 58 7.77 12.12 -1.08
CA ASN A 58 7.86 13.07 -2.18
C ASN A 58 8.62 14.34 -1.76
N LEU A 59 8.29 14.90 -0.59
CA LEU A 59 9.03 16.05 -0.06
C LEU A 59 10.49 15.73 0.18
N ILE A 60 10.79 14.59 0.78
CA ILE A 60 12.16 14.16 1.03
C ILE A 60 12.93 13.97 -0.29
N TYR A 61 12.31 13.36 -1.29
CA TYR A 61 12.92 13.19 -2.60
C TYR A 61 13.26 14.53 -3.24
N HIS A 62 12.31 15.45 -3.29
CA HIS A 62 12.52 16.75 -3.96
C HIS A 62 13.46 17.69 -3.21
N HIS A 63 13.55 17.61 -1.87
CA HIS A 63 14.34 18.54 -1.06
C HIS A 63 15.69 17.99 -0.62
N LEU A 64 15.89 16.67 -0.60
CA LEU A 64 17.11 16.05 -0.09
C LEU A 64 17.79 15.10 -1.08
N LEU A 65 17.05 14.30 -1.83
CA LEU A 65 17.59 13.19 -2.61
C LEU A 65 17.87 13.53 -4.07
N LYS A 66 17.07 14.42 -4.66
CA LYS A 66 17.20 14.81 -6.05
C LYS A 66 18.52 15.56 -6.28
N GLY A 67 19.25 15.24 -7.35
CA GLY A 67 20.47 15.97 -7.73
C GLY A 67 20.23 17.48 -7.78
N GLY A 68 21.07 18.23 -7.07
CA GLY A 68 20.93 19.68 -6.93
C GLY A 68 19.95 20.14 -5.84
N ALA A 69 19.24 19.23 -5.15
CA ALA A 69 18.35 19.60 -4.06
C ALA A 69 19.07 20.26 -2.86
N LEU A 70 20.34 19.90 -2.64
CA LEU A 70 21.20 20.43 -1.58
C LEU A 70 21.93 21.72 -1.96
N ALA A 71 21.53 22.40 -3.04
CA ALA A 71 22.16 23.69 -3.44
C ALA A 71 22.07 24.74 -2.34
N TRP A 72 21.03 24.73 -1.49
CA TRP A 72 20.86 25.59 -0.33
C TRP A 72 21.95 25.37 0.75
N ALA A 73 22.53 24.16 0.83
CA ALA A 73 23.60 23.80 1.77
C ALA A 73 25.00 23.89 1.15
N GLY A 74 25.14 24.37 -0.10
CA GLY A 74 26.41 24.50 -0.80
C GLY A 74 26.96 23.20 -1.40
N LEU A 75 26.15 22.13 -1.42
CA LEU A 75 26.50 20.78 -1.91
C LEU A 75 25.73 20.45 -3.20
N ALA A 76 25.76 21.34 -4.18
CA ALA A 76 24.97 21.20 -5.42
C ALA A 76 25.39 20.02 -6.30
N ASP A 77 26.63 19.55 -6.17
CA ASP A 77 27.17 18.44 -7.01
C ASP A 77 26.96 17.05 -6.41
N VAL A 78 26.34 16.96 -5.22
CA VAL A 78 26.10 15.68 -4.54
C VAL A 78 24.73 15.14 -4.92
N ASP A 79 24.71 13.98 -5.59
CA ASP A 79 23.50 13.23 -5.89
C ASP A 79 23.34 12.10 -4.87
N LEU A 80 22.29 12.21 -4.04
CA LEU A 80 21.96 11.23 -3.01
C LEU A 80 20.85 10.27 -3.43
N SER A 81 20.48 10.22 -4.69
CA SER A 81 19.39 9.38 -5.20
C SER A 81 19.60 7.88 -4.91
N PHE A 82 20.89 7.43 -4.83
CA PHE A 82 21.21 6.05 -4.47
C PHE A 82 20.81 5.66 -3.03
N LEU A 83 20.66 6.64 -2.13
CA LEU A 83 20.18 6.42 -0.76
C LEU A 83 18.64 6.41 -0.68
N GLY A 84 17.94 6.63 -1.78
CA GLY A 84 16.49 6.76 -1.82
C GLY A 84 15.76 5.59 -1.14
N LEU A 85 16.12 4.36 -1.50
CA LEU A 85 15.47 3.17 -0.96
C LEU A 85 15.58 3.09 0.57
N ILE A 86 16.78 3.33 1.12
CA ILE A 86 17.02 3.29 2.56
C ILE A 86 16.25 4.41 3.27
N THR A 87 16.24 5.60 2.69
CA THR A 87 15.53 6.76 3.23
C THR A 87 14.02 6.53 3.24
N TYR A 88 13.45 5.96 2.19
CA TYR A 88 12.01 5.67 2.12
C TYR A 88 11.60 4.63 3.14
N ILE A 89 12.36 3.56 3.31
CA ILE A 89 12.10 2.53 4.32
C ILE A 89 12.21 3.15 5.73
N GLY A 90 13.23 3.96 6.00
CA GLY A 90 13.41 4.65 7.27
C GLY A 90 12.25 5.60 7.60
N THR A 91 11.78 6.36 6.62
CA THR A 91 10.62 7.26 6.76
C THR A 91 9.34 6.49 7.05
N VAL A 92 9.10 5.39 6.33
CA VAL A 92 7.95 4.50 6.60
C VAL A 92 8.01 3.97 8.02
N ALA A 93 9.18 3.47 8.44
CA ALA A 93 9.37 2.94 9.79
C ALA A 93 9.07 3.99 10.87
N ALA A 94 9.58 5.21 10.70
CA ALA A 94 9.33 6.30 11.64
C ALA A 94 7.85 6.68 11.73
N ILE A 95 7.16 6.80 10.59
CA ILE A 95 5.72 7.14 10.55
C ILE A 95 4.89 6.03 11.20
N VAL A 96 5.17 4.77 10.88
CA VAL A 96 4.43 3.64 11.45
C VAL A 96 4.68 3.54 12.96
N GLN A 97 5.91 3.77 13.44
CA GLN A 97 6.21 3.78 14.87
C GLN A 97 5.44 4.87 15.62
N ILE A 98 5.34 6.07 15.04
CA ILE A 98 4.52 7.15 15.61
C ILE A 98 3.04 6.75 15.63
N LEU A 99 2.54 6.17 14.55
CA LEU A 99 1.17 5.68 14.46
C LEU A 99 0.89 4.58 15.50
N GLU A 100 1.82 3.66 15.70
CA GLU A 100 1.72 2.60 16.68
C GLU A 100 1.60 3.16 18.11
N MET A 101 2.46 4.10 18.48
CA MET A 101 2.38 4.78 19.79
C MET A 101 1.07 5.55 19.95
N PHE A 102 0.56 6.16 18.88
CA PHE A 102 -0.71 6.87 18.90
C PHE A 102 -1.89 5.90 19.10
N LEU A 103 -1.91 4.78 18.37
CA LEU A 103 -2.97 3.77 18.47
C LEU A 103 -2.99 3.09 19.85
N ASP A 104 -1.82 2.76 20.40
CA ASP A 104 -1.71 2.17 21.73
C ASP A 104 -2.34 3.08 22.80
N ARG A 105 -2.12 4.39 22.70
CA ARG A 105 -2.61 5.34 23.68
C ARG A 105 -4.08 5.72 23.52
N TYR A 106 -4.55 5.93 22.27
CA TYR A 106 -5.88 6.50 22.02
C TYR A 106 -6.93 5.47 21.58
N VAL A 107 -6.51 4.38 20.94
CA VAL A 107 -7.41 3.35 20.41
C VAL A 107 -6.89 1.94 20.71
N PRO A 108 -6.79 1.57 22.01
CA PRO A 108 -6.20 0.29 22.41
C PRO A 108 -6.99 -0.93 21.89
N ALA A 109 -8.29 -0.79 21.62
CA ALA A 109 -9.08 -1.86 21.01
C ALA A 109 -8.61 -2.21 19.60
N LEU A 110 -8.31 -1.20 18.78
CA LEU A 110 -7.76 -1.38 17.44
C LEU A 110 -6.31 -1.85 17.48
N TYR A 111 -5.52 -1.31 18.40
CA TYR A 111 -4.15 -1.76 18.64
C TYR A 111 -4.09 -3.24 18.96
N ASN A 112 -4.92 -3.73 19.89
CA ASN A 112 -4.99 -5.14 20.26
C ASN A 112 -5.54 -6.03 19.12
N ALA A 113 -6.45 -5.53 18.31
CA ALA A 113 -6.99 -6.25 17.17
C ALA A 113 -5.97 -6.40 16.03
N LEU A 114 -5.18 -5.35 15.77
CA LEU A 114 -4.09 -5.37 14.78
C LEU A 114 -2.83 -6.06 15.31
N GLY A 115 -2.54 -5.93 16.60
CA GLY A 115 -1.50 -6.66 17.33
C GLY A 115 -0.16 -6.75 16.59
N ILE A 116 0.27 -7.99 16.34
CA ILE A 116 1.54 -8.34 15.67
C ILE A 116 1.62 -7.81 14.22
N PHE A 117 0.48 -7.41 13.63
CA PHE A 117 0.43 -6.98 12.23
C PHE A 117 0.83 -5.52 11.99
N LEU A 118 0.86 -4.70 13.04
CA LEU A 118 1.33 -3.32 12.92
C LEU A 118 2.82 -3.22 12.45
N PRO A 119 3.77 -3.97 13.05
CA PRO A 119 5.14 -3.99 12.53
C PRO A 119 5.25 -4.51 11.10
N LEU A 120 4.34 -5.39 10.67
CA LEU A 120 4.28 -5.86 9.28
C LEU A 120 3.86 -4.78 8.28
N ILE A 121 3.21 -3.70 8.74
CA ILE A 121 2.89 -2.53 7.90
C ILE A 121 4.18 -1.78 7.56
N THR A 122 5.13 -1.69 8.48
CA THR A 122 6.42 -1.01 8.29
C THR A 122 7.22 -1.60 7.12
N VAL A 123 7.24 -2.93 7.00
CA VAL A 123 7.96 -3.65 5.92
C VAL A 123 7.04 -4.06 4.78
N ASN A 124 5.86 -3.43 4.67
CA ASN A 124 4.89 -3.77 3.64
C ASN A 124 5.37 -3.28 2.26
N CYS A 125 5.59 -4.23 1.36
CA CYS A 125 6.03 -3.95 -0.01
C CYS A 125 5.06 -3.05 -0.79
N ALA A 126 3.77 -3.02 -0.42
CA ALA A 126 2.80 -2.14 -1.07
C ALA A 126 3.07 -0.65 -0.74
N ILE A 127 3.45 -0.34 0.51
CA ILE A 127 3.76 1.02 0.94
C ILE A 127 5.05 1.49 0.30
N LEU A 128 6.08 0.65 0.32
CA LEU A 128 7.34 0.94 -0.34
C LEU A 128 7.16 1.07 -1.86
N GLY A 129 6.42 0.15 -2.47
CA GLY A 129 6.11 0.18 -3.90
C GLY A 129 5.34 1.42 -4.32
N GLY A 130 4.36 1.87 -3.53
CA GLY A 130 3.66 3.13 -3.76
C GLY A 130 4.61 4.34 -3.76
N THR A 131 5.59 4.36 -2.85
CA THR A 131 6.62 5.41 -2.83
C THR A 131 7.54 5.34 -4.06
N LEU A 132 7.97 4.13 -4.46
CA LEU A 132 8.83 3.96 -5.63
C LEU A 132 8.12 4.37 -6.92
N PHE A 133 6.87 3.98 -7.11
CA PHE A 133 6.07 4.40 -8.27
C PHE A 133 5.83 5.92 -8.30
N MET A 134 5.64 6.55 -7.15
CA MET A 134 5.54 8.01 -7.05
C MET A 134 6.81 8.70 -7.58
N VAL A 135 7.99 8.20 -7.20
CA VAL A 135 9.28 8.73 -7.67
C VAL A 135 9.49 8.44 -9.16
N GLU A 136 9.25 7.21 -9.60
CA GLU A 136 9.42 6.78 -10.99
C GLU A 136 8.56 7.61 -11.96
N ARG A 137 7.32 7.91 -11.56
CA ARG A 137 6.37 8.71 -12.35
C ARG A 137 6.52 10.20 -12.13
N SER A 138 7.47 10.63 -11.29
CA SER A 138 7.74 12.04 -10.99
C SER A 138 6.50 12.83 -10.59
N TYR A 139 5.64 12.25 -9.74
CA TYR A 139 4.41 12.91 -9.29
C TYR A 139 4.72 14.18 -8.51
N THR A 140 3.91 15.20 -8.75
CA THR A 140 3.89 16.42 -7.94
C THR A 140 3.34 16.14 -6.54
N PHE A 141 3.55 17.05 -5.59
CA PHE A 141 3.05 16.88 -4.22
C PHE A 141 1.54 16.59 -4.13
N PRO A 142 0.63 17.36 -4.80
CA PRO A 142 -0.79 17.06 -4.76
C PRO A 142 -1.15 15.73 -5.43
N GLU A 143 -0.48 15.36 -6.50
CA GLU A 143 -0.66 14.04 -7.12
C GLU A 143 -0.22 12.91 -6.21
N SER A 144 0.85 13.12 -5.44
CA SER A 144 1.35 12.16 -4.45
C SER A 144 0.34 11.91 -3.32
N VAL A 145 -0.39 12.96 -2.89
CA VAL A 145 -1.46 12.81 -1.88
C VAL A 145 -2.61 11.98 -2.44
N VAL A 146 -3.09 12.32 -3.64
CA VAL A 146 -4.18 11.57 -4.30
C VAL A 146 -3.76 10.14 -4.57
N TYR A 147 -2.53 9.93 -5.08
CA TYR A 147 -1.99 8.61 -5.37
C TYR A 147 -1.81 7.77 -4.10
N GLY A 148 -1.28 8.34 -3.03
CA GLY A 148 -1.14 7.66 -1.74
C GLY A 148 -2.47 7.17 -1.19
N PHE A 149 -3.49 8.03 -1.20
CA PHE A 149 -4.84 7.66 -0.78
C PHE A 149 -5.47 6.59 -1.69
N SER A 150 -5.43 6.78 -3.00
CA SER A 150 -6.07 5.89 -3.97
C SER A 150 -5.42 4.51 -4.01
N SER A 151 -4.10 4.43 -4.01
CA SER A 151 -3.38 3.16 -4.02
C SER A 151 -3.57 2.37 -2.73
N GLY A 152 -3.61 3.07 -1.57
CA GLY A 152 -3.98 2.46 -0.29
C GLY A 152 -5.42 1.95 -0.29
N ALA A 153 -6.38 2.74 -0.79
CA ALA A 153 -7.78 2.33 -0.91
C ALA A 153 -7.95 1.13 -1.84
N GLY A 154 -7.22 1.08 -2.96
CA GLY A 154 -7.21 -0.06 -3.87
C GLY A 154 -6.70 -1.34 -3.20
N TRP A 155 -5.61 -1.24 -2.43
CA TRP A 155 -5.08 -2.35 -1.66
C TRP A 155 -6.05 -2.82 -0.57
N ALA A 156 -6.67 -1.88 0.16
CA ALA A 156 -7.67 -2.17 1.17
C ALA A 156 -8.92 -2.86 0.58
N LEU A 157 -9.40 -2.38 -0.57
CA LEU A 157 -10.50 -3.02 -1.30
C LEU A 157 -10.16 -4.47 -1.65
N ALA A 158 -8.98 -4.70 -2.19
CA ALA A 158 -8.54 -6.03 -2.59
C ALA A 158 -8.48 -7.02 -1.42
N ILE A 159 -7.93 -6.61 -0.25
CA ILE A 159 -7.84 -7.52 0.92
C ILE A 159 -9.21 -7.83 1.52
N VAL A 160 -10.13 -6.86 1.54
CA VAL A 160 -11.50 -7.08 2.03
C VAL A 160 -12.26 -8.03 1.11
N LEU A 161 -12.13 -7.88 -0.21
CA LEU A 161 -12.72 -8.79 -1.18
C LEU A 161 -12.17 -10.23 -1.02
N LEU A 162 -10.86 -10.39 -0.89
CA LEU A 162 -10.26 -11.69 -0.65
C LEU A 162 -10.74 -12.31 0.67
N ALA A 163 -10.86 -11.52 1.73
CA ALA A 163 -11.38 -11.99 3.02
C ALA A 163 -12.82 -12.49 2.91
N GLY A 164 -13.69 -11.75 2.20
CA GLY A 164 -15.06 -12.17 1.92
C GLY A 164 -15.15 -13.49 1.13
N ILE A 165 -14.30 -13.66 0.13
CA ILE A 165 -14.19 -14.91 -0.62
C ILE A 165 -13.74 -16.05 0.30
N ARG A 166 -12.72 -15.83 1.13
CA ARG A 166 -12.19 -16.85 2.04
C ARG A 166 -13.19 -17.25 3.13
N GLU A 167 -13.97 -16.32 3.63
CA GLU A 167 -15.04 -16.64 4.59
C GLU A 167 -16.11 -17.55 3.96
N LYS A 168 -16.47 -17.29 2.72
CA LYS A 168 -17.40 -18.16 1.98
C LYS A 168 -16.81 -19.53 1.65
N LEU A 169 -15.53 -19.57 1.29
CA LEU A 169 -14.84 -20.82 0.98
C LEU A 169 -14.72 -21.79 2.18
N LYS A 170 -14.89 -21.31 3.41
CA LYS A 170 -14.95 -22.20 4.60
C LYS A 170 -16.13 -23.18 4.58
N TYR A 171 -17.18 -22.84 3.87
CA TYR A 171 -18.40 -23.66 3.76
C TYR A 171 -18.41 -24.54 2.51
N SER A 172 -17.36 -24.46 1.68
CA SER A 172 -17.25 -25.26 0.46
C SER A 172 -16.35 -26.46 0.67
N ASP A 173 -16.63 -27.55 -0.08
CA ASP A 173 -15.84 -28.78 -0.05
C ASP A 173 -14.59 -28.61 -0.92
N VAL A 174 -13.50 -28.21 -0.29
CA VAL A 174 -12.20 -27.98 -0.93
C VAL A 174 -11.33 -29.23 -0.78
N PRO A 175 -10.74 -29.78 -1.85
CA PRO A 175 -9.82 -30.92 -1.78
C PRO A 175 -8.69 -30.67 -0.77
N ALA A 176 -8.32 -31.69 -0.01
CA ALA A 176 -7.36 -31.59 1.10
C ALA A 176 -6.00 -31.00 0.68
N GLY A 177 -5.56 -31.23 -0.55
CA GLY A 177 -4.30 -30.70 -1.09
C GLY A 177 -4.31 -29.19 -1.40
N LEU A 178 -5.49 -28.57 -1.51
CA LEU A 178 -5.67 -27.16 -1.82
C LEU A 178 -6.14 -26.35 -0.59
N GLN A 179 -6.46 -27.03 0.51
CA GLN A 179 -6.93 -26.33 1.71
C GLN A 179 -5.90 -25.34 2.26
N GLY A 180 -6.37 -24.21 2.75
CA GLY A 180 -5.53 -23.18 3.38
C GLY A 180 -4.92 -22.20 2.38
N LEU A 181 -3.60 -22.16 2.27
CA LEU A 181 -2.88 -21.22 1.39
C LEU A 181 -3.11 -21.49 -0.10
N GLY A 182 -3.24 -22.76 -0.50
CA GLY A 182 -3.41 -23.10 -1.91
C GLY A 182 -4.64 -22.46 -2.53
N VAL A 183 -5.82 -22.65 -1.92
CA VAL A 183 -7.06 -22.03 -2.41
C VAL A 183 -7.03 -20.50 -2.32
N THR A 184 -6.31 -19.96 -1.35
CA THR A 184 -6.14 -18.50 -1.22
C THR A 184 -5.34 -17.92 -2.37
N PHE A 185 -4.26 -18.58 -2.79
CA PHE A 185 -3.47 -18.17 -3.97
C PHE A 185 -4.28 -18.27 -5.26
N VAL A 186 -5.04 -19.34 -5.43
CA VAL A 186 -5.93 -19.49 -6.58
C VAL A 186 -6.98 -18.37 -6.61
N ALA A 187 -7.61 -18.09 -5.47
CA ALA A 187 -8.59 -16.99 -5.36
C ALA A 187 -7.97 -15.64 -5.68
N ALA A 188 -6.77 -15.35 -5.14
CA ALA A 188 -6.06 -14.10 -5.42
C ALA A 188 -5.68 -13.99 -6.91
N GLY A 189 -5.24 -15.07 -7.54
CA GLY A 189 -4.95 -15.11 -8.98
C GLY A 189 -6.18 -14.87 -9.84
N LEU A 190 -7.32 -15.46 -9.49
CA LEU A 190 -8.60 -15.24 -10.18
C LEU A 190 -9.05 -13.78 -10.02
N MET A 191 -8.93 -13.20 -8.82
CA MET A 191 -9.21 -11.79 -8.59
C MET A 191 -8.31 -10.89 -9.44
N ALA A 192 -7.02 -11.19 -9.55
CA ALA A 192 -6.08 -10.44 -10.38
C ALA A 192 -6.51 -10.47 -11.86
N MET A 193 -6.94 -11.62 -12.38
CA MET A 193 -7.46 -11.71 -13.75
C MET A 193 -8.73 -10.88 -13.96
N VAL A 194 -9.64 -10.84 -12.99
CA VAL A 194 -10.84 -9.98 -13.06
C VAL A 194 -10.45 -8.51 -13.08
N PHE A 195 -9.47 -8.09 -12.27
CA PHE A 195 -8.99 -6.71 -12.26
C PHE A 195 -8.24 -6.32 -13.53
N LEU A 196 -7.59 -7.27 -14.21
CA LEU A 196 -7.01 -7.04 -15.53
C LEU A 196 -8.04 -6.63 -16.59
N ALA A 197 -9.31 -7.02 -16.44
CA ALA A 197 -10.37 -6.58 -17.35
C ALA A 197 -10.56 -5.04 -17.34
N PHE A 198 -10.24 -4.38 -16.22
CA PHE A 198 -10.27 -2.91 -16.11
C PHE A 198 -9.10 -2.24 -16.86
N SER A 199 -8.02 -2.94 -17.16
CA SER A 199 -6.86 -2.38 -17.88
C SER A 199 -7.18 -2.01 -19.34
N GLY A 200 -8.26 -2.56 -19.90
CA GLY A 200 -8.76 -2.20 -21.22
C GLY A 200 -9.53 -0.88 -21.28
N ILE A 201 -9.85 -0.29 -20.14
CA ILE A 201 -10.54 1.00 -20.06
C ILE A 201 -9.49 2.09 -20.12
N GLN A 202 -9.45 2.85 -21.20
CA GLN A 202 -8.63 4.06 -21.31
C GLN A 202 -9.27 5.17 -20.48
N LEU A 203 -8.72 5.40 -19.30
CA LEU A 203 -9.10 6.46 -18.37
C LEU A 203 -8.16 7.67 -18.49
#